data_06ed051447a6dbaa182e35a6f06ae8fb
#
_entry.id   06ed051447a6dbaa182e35a6f06ae8fb
#
_cell.length_a   1.000
_cell.length_b   1.000
_cell.length_c   1.000
_cell.angle_alpha   90.00
_cell.angle_beta   90.00
_cell.angle_gamma   90.00
#
_symmetry.space_group_name_H-M   'P 1'
#
loop_
_entity.id
_entity.type
_entity.pdbx_description
1 polymer ?
#
loop_
_entity_poly.entity_id
_entity_poly.type
_entity_poly.pdbx_seq_one_letter_code
_entity_poly.pdbx_strand_id
1 'polypeptide(L)'
;MGADIHLIKDTPISAGLGGGSSNAAVTLKLLSKLWNVPLPPINELVLLGADIPVCMDWRLQRMQGIGEKNSFVASPDSLWIVLLNNGDRVPTSTVFRGLAQNEFSGLVNVPRLNEKNILIKFLKSTGNDLEKAAIKNYPAINDLINSLNLTSGCLVARMSGSGSTCFGLYEKKHEAEKAKKHLLNKFPNAWIKVAKIFS
;
A
#
# COMPACT_ATOMS: atom_id res chain seq x y z
N MET A 1 30.64 3.71 -15.80
CA MET A 1 30.17 4.55 -14.71
C MET A 1 29.73 3.63 -13.60
N GLY A 2 29.94 3.97 -12.31
CA GLY A 2 29.52 3.18 -11.16
C GLY A 2 28.90 4.09 -10.10
N ALA A 3 28.23 3.51 -9.10
CA ALA A 3 27.71 4.21 -7.93
C ALA A 3 27.70 3.26 -6.74
N ASP A 4 27.99 3.79 -5.55
CA ASP A 4 27.78 3.07 -4.31
C ASP A 4 26.37 3.38 -3.79
N ILE A 5 25.60 2.34 -3.47
CA ILE A 5 24.21 2.48 -3.01
C ILE A 5 24.12 1.93 -1.60
N HIS A 6 23.73 2.78 -0.65
CA HIS A 6 23.45 2.38 0.72
C HIS A 6 21.95 2.51 0.99
N LEU A 7 21.28 1.38 1.26
CA LEU A 7 19.85 1.33 1.58
C LEU A 7 19.62 1.05 3.04
N ILE A 8 19.03 2.02 3.77
CA ILE A 8 18.50 1.84 5.12
C ILE A 8 17.00 1.57 5.03
N LYS A 9 16.56 0.45 5.56
CA LYS A 9 15.17 0.00 5.42
C LYS A 9 14.45 -0.09 6.76
N ASP A 10 13.51 0.82 6.99
CA ASP A 10 12.65 0.86 8.18
C ASP A 10 11.31 0.15 8.00
N THR A 11 10.94 -0.16 6.76
CA THR A 11 9.67 -0.85 6.46
C THR A 11 9.84 -2.36 6.46
N PRO A 12 8.86 -3.14 6.90
CA PRO A 12 8.92 -4.59 6.85
C PRO A 12 9.12 -5.11 5.42
N ILE A 13 9.82 -6.22 5.27
CA ILE A 13 10.08 -6.86 3.99
C ILE A 13 8.88 -7.74 3.61
N SER A 14 8.52 -7.78 2.32
CA SER A 14 7.37 -8.57 1.82
C SER A 14 6.06 -8.24 2.54
N ALA A 15 5.78 -6.96 2.71
CA ALA A 15 4.72 -6.44 3.56
C ALA A 15 3.53 -5.85 2.80
N GLY A 16 3.45 -6.00 1.47
CA GLY A 16 2.36 -5.44 0.66
C GLY A 16 2.36 -3.91 0.53
N LEU A 17 3.50 -3.25 0.83
CA LEU A 17 3.62 -1.78 0.79
C LEU A 17 4.36 -1.25 -0.45
N GLY A 18 4.70 -2.08 -1.42
CA GLY A 18 5.46 -1.66 -2.60
C GLY A 18 6.88 -1.12 -2.29
N GLY A 19 7.42 -1.41 -1.08
CA GLY A 19 8.66 -0.82 -0.61
C GLY A 19 9.88 -1.14 -1.48
N GLY A 20 9.93 -2.33 -2.10
CA GLY A 20 10.99 -2.69 -3.06
C GLY A 20 10.92 -1.85 -4.32
N SER A 21 9.71 -1.74 -4.90
CA SER A 21 9.44 -0.97 -6.11
C SER A 21 9.67 0.53 -5.89
N SER A 22 9.28 1.06 -4.72
CA SER A 22 9.56 2.44 -4.34
C SER A 22 11.07 2.71 -4.23
N ASN A 23 11.83 1.81 -3.59
CA ASN A 23 13.29 1.94 -3.52
C ASN A 23 13.92 1.90 -4.90
N ALA A 24 13.49 0.99 -5.78
CA ALA A 24 13.97 0.91 -7.16
C ALA A 24 13.66 2.20 -7.93
N ALA A 25 12.44 2.72 -7.83
CA ALA A 25 12.05 3.97 -8.48
C ALA A 25 12.90 5.17 -8.03
N VAL A 26 13.15 5.30 -6.72
CA VAL A 26 14.02 6.36 -6.18
C VAL A 26 15.46 6.17 -6.65
N THR A 27 15.98 4.95 -6.62
CA THR A 27 17.34 4.65 -7.09
C THR A 27 17.50 5.02 -8.58
N LEU A 28 16.55 4.64 -9.44
CA LEU A 28 16.57 5.00 -10.86
C LEU A 28 16.59 6.52 -11.07
N LYS A 29 15.79 7.26 -10.31
CA LYS A 29 15.79 8.73 -10.38
C LYS A 29 17.12 9.34 -9.95
N LEU A 30 17.70 8.81 -8.87
CA LEU A 30 19.01 9.30 -8.39
C LEU A 30 20.14 9.00 -9.38
N LEU A 31 20.16 7.79 -9.95
CA LEU A 31 21.16 7.41 -10.95
C LEU A 31 20.99 8.20 -12.25
N SER A 32 19.75 8.38 -12.72
CA SER A 32 19.45 9.22 -13.89
C SER A 32 20.00 10.64 -13.70
N LYS A 33 19.77 11.22 -12.51
CA LYS A 33 20.30 12.54 -12.17
C LYS A 33 21.84 12.54 -12.05
N LEU A 34 22.42 11.54 -11.40
CA LEU A 34 23.86 11.44 -11.17
C LEU A 34 24.65 11.32 -12.49
N TRP A 35 24.13 10.54 -13.41
CA TRP A 35 24.80 10.28 -14.69
C TRP A 35 24.31 11.16 -15.84
N ASN A 36 23.35 12.04 -15.57
CA ASN A 36 22.70 12.91 -16.56
C ASN A 36 22.17 12.12 -17.77
N VAL A 37 21.49 11.00 -17.49
CA VAL A 37 20.87 10.15 -18.51
C VAL A 37 19.34 10.13 -18.32
N PRO A 38 18.54 9.91 -19.39
CA PRO A 38 17.10 9.82 -19.26
C PRO A 38 16.69 8.61 -18.40
N LEU A 39 15.52 8.69 -17.79
CA LEU A 39 14.91 7.54 -17.13
C LEU A 39 14.55 6.48 -18.16
N PRO A 40 14.61 5.18 -17.80
CA PRO A 40 14.14 4.11 -18.67
C PRO A 40 12.67 4.31 -19.05
N PRO A 41 12.26 3.93 -20.26
CA PRO A 41 10.87 3.99 -20.69
C PRO A 41 10.00 3.00 -19.90
N ILE A 42 8.69 3.24 -19.87
CA ILE A 42 7.76 2.51 -19.01
C ILE A 42 7.76 0.98 -19.21
N ASN A 43 7.96 0.53 -20.45
CA ASN A 43 8.06 -0.89 -20.78
C ASN A 43 9.29 -1.56 -20.14
N GLU A 44 10.39 -0.86 -19.97
CA GLU A 44 11.58 -1.35 -19.28
C GLU A 44 11.37 -1.32 -17.77
N LEU A 45 10.72 -0.27 -17.23
CA LEU A 45 10.37 -0.18 -15.81
C LEU A 45 9.49 -1.35 -15.36
N VAL A 46 8.49 -1.73 -16.17
CA VAL A 46 7.60 -2.88 -15.88
C VAL A 46 8.38 -4.21 -15.83
N LEU A 47 9.41 -4.39 -16.69
CA LEU A 47 10.25 -5.59 -16.66
C LEU A 47 11.08 -5.72 -15.39
N LEU A 48 11.45 -4.59 -14.77
CA LEU A 48 12.12 -4.59 -13.46
C LEU A 48 11.14 -4.89 -12.32
N GLY A 49 9.87 -4.54 -12.47
CA GLY A 49 8.80 -4.83 -11.53
C GLY A 49 7.53 -4.07 -11.84
N ALA A 50 6.38 -4.77 -11.78
CA ALA A 50 5.05 -4.25 -12.13
C ALA A 50 4.69 -2.93 -11.39
N ASP A 51 5.08 -2.80 -10.12
CA ASP A 51 4.77 -1.62 -9.31
C ASP A 51 5.79 -0.47 -9.47
N ILE A 52 6.90 -0.65 -10.22
CA ILE A 52 7.91 0.41 -10.38
C ILE A 52 7.35 1.63 -11.11
N PRO A 53 6.60 1.49 -12.22
CA PRO A 53 6.05 2.64 -12.91
C PRO A 53 5.14 3.51 -12.04
N VAL A 54 4.28 2.91 -11.22
CA VAL A 54 3.40 3.69 -10.32
C VAL A 54 4.19 4.35 -9.19
N CYS A 55 5.31 3.76 -8.76
CA CYS A 55 6.22 4.35 -7.76
C CYS A 55 7.11 5.47 -8.32
N MET A 56 7.12 5.70 -9.63
CA MET A 56 7.80 6.86 -10.21
C MET A 56 7.11 8.19 -9.91
N ASP A 57 5.88 8.17 -9.41
CA ASP A 57 5.18 9.37 -8.95
C ASP A 57 4.44 9.05 -7.64
N TRP A 58 4.48 9.98 -6.69
CA TRP A 58 3.88 9.81 -5.35
C TRP A 58 2.40 10.20 -5.29
N ARG A 59 1.84 10.78 -6.36
CA ARG A 59 0.41 11.16 -6.43
C ARG A 59 -0.47 9.92 -6.48
N LEU A 60 -1.74 10.07 -6.08
CA LEU A 60 -2.73 9.01 -6.19
C LEU A 60 -2.92 8.59 -7.65
N GLN A 61 -2.82 7.32 -7.93
CA GLN A 61 -2.88 6.76 -9.27
C GLN A 61 -3.77 5.52 -9.32
N ARG A 62 -4.40 5.33 -10.47
CA ARG A 62 -4.98 4.05 -10.87
C ARG A 62 -3.98 3.32 -11.76
N MET A 63 -3.61 2.13 -11.35
CA MET A 63 -2.75 1.22 -12.11
C MET A 63 -3.60 0.14 -12.78
N GLN A 64 -3.31 -0.17 -14.04
CA GLN A 64 -4.00 -1.18 -14.83
C GLN A 64 -3.00 -1.97 -15.68
N GLY A 65 -3.49 -3.09 -16.29
CA GLY A 65 -2.61 -4.00 -17.04
C GLY A 65 -1.67 -4.74 -16.10
N ILE A 66 -0.42 -4.88 -16.51
CA ILE A 66 0.67 -5.41 -15.70
C ILE A 66 1.51 -4.30 -15.04
N GLY A 67 0.93 -3.11 -14.85
CA GLY A 67 1.62 -1.95 -14.27
C GLY A 67 2.03 -0.87 -15.28
N GLU A 68 1.81 -1.08 -16.57
CA GLU A 68 2.19 -0.14 -17.65
C GLU A 68 1.17 1.01 -17.85
N LYS A 69 -0.08 0.83 -17.40
CA LYS A 69 -1.14 1.83 -17.59
C LYS A 69 -1.43 2.53 -16.26
N ASN A 70 -0.82 3.69 -16.09
CA ASN A 70 -1.03 4.51 -14.90
C ASN A 70 -1.75 5.80 -15.26
N SER A 71 -2.74 6.16 -14.48
CA SER A 71 -3.48 7.41 -14.63
C SER A 71 -3.65 8.09 -13.27
N PHE A 72 -3.43 9.41 -13.24
CA PHE A 72 -3.63 10.16 -12.02
C PHE A 72 -5.11 10.24 -11.64
N VAL A 73 -5.36 10.11 -10.35
CA VAL A 73 -6.67 10.24 -9.76
C VAL A 73 -6.65 11.45 -8.84
N ALA A 74 -7.69 12.29 -8.90
CA ALA A 74 -7.82 13.41 -7.99
C ALA A 74 -7.86 12.86 -6.55
N SER A 75 -6.98 13.37 -5.68
CA SER A 75 -6.96 13.03 -4.27
C SER A 75 -7.77 14.04 -3.45
N PRO A 76 -8.38 13.62 -2.35
CA PRO A 76 -8.97 14.56 -1.39
C PRO A 76 -7.88 15.31 -0.63
N ASP A 77 -8.31 16.20 0.25
CA ASP A 77 -7.46 16.74 1.31
C ASP A 77 -6.87 15.62 2.16
N SER A 78 -5.80 15.95 2.86
CA SER A 78 -5.04 14.98 3.65
C SER A 78 -5.89 14.16 4.62
N LEU A 79 -5.57 12.86 4.66
CA LEU A 79 -6.00 11.91 5.68
C LEU A 79 -4.78 11.40 6.46
N TRP A 80 -5.06 10.69 7.55
CA TRP A 80 -4.05 10.01 8.34
C TRP A 80 -4.20 8.51 8.17
N ILE A 81 -3.09 7.81 8.09
CA ILE A 81 -3.03 6.35 7.97
C ILE A 81 -2.28 5.76 9.16
N VAL A 82 -2.80 4.69 9.70
CA VAL A 82 -2.07 3.79 10.62
C VAL A 82 -1.75 2.54 9.84
N LEU A 83 -0.47 2.21 9.74
CA LEU A 83 0.03 0.97 9.16
C LEU A 83 0.36 0.01 10.31
N LEU A 84 -0.10 -1.23 10.22
CA LEU A 84 0.07 -2.27 11.23
C LEU A 84 0.58 -3.56 10.57
N ASN A 85 1.70 -4.08 11.04
CA ASN A 85 2.31 -5.33 10.56
C ASN A 85 2.86 -6.11 11.76
N ASN A 86 2.47 -7.38 11.89
CA ASN A 86 2.89 -8.25 12.99
C ASN A 86 4.22 -9.00 12.74
N GLY A 87 4.88 -8.73 11.61
CA GLY A 87 6.14 -9.36 11.22
C GLY A 87 5.99 -10.58 10.32
N ASP A 88 4.77 -11.05 10.05
CA ASP A 88 4.54 -12.18 9.15
C ASP A 88 5.00 -11.84 7.72
N ARG A 89 5.78 -12.73 7.14
CA ARG A 89 6.20 -12.64 5.75
C ARG A 89 5.22 -13.41 4.88
N VAL A 90 4.44 -12.70 4.09
CA VAL A 90 3.45 -13.28 3.18
C VAL A 90 4.01 -13.23 1.76
N PRO A 91 4.42 -14.39 1.17
CA PRO A 91 4.87 -14.41 -0.21
C PRO A 91 3.71 -14.06 -1.15
N THR A 92 3.87 -12.99 -1.92
CA THR A 92 2.85 -12.51 -2.88
C THR A 92 2.37 -13.63 -3.81
N SER A 93 3.30 -14.48 -4.30
CA SER A 93 2.97 -15.61 -5.18
C SER A 93 2.03 -16.64 -4.52
N THR A 94 2.12 -16.83 -3.21
CA THR A 94 1.24 -17.75 -2.46
C THR A 94 -0.17 -17.20 -2.40
N VAL A 95 -0.33 -15.90 -2.16
CA VAL A 95 -1.64 -15.24 -2.11
C VAL A 95 -2.31 -15.27 -3.48
N PHE A 96 -1.57 -14.91 -4.55
CA PHE A 96 -2.10 -14.97 -5.92
C PHE A 96 -2.51 -16.39 -6.35
N ARG A 97 -1.75 -17.41 -5.98
CA ARG A 97 -2.14 -18.81 -6.26
C ARG A 97 -3.38 -19.27 -5.49
N GLY A 98 -3.66 -18.65 -4.36
CA GLY A 98 -4.86 -18.91 -3.57
C GLY A 98 -6.13 -18.29 -4.12
N LEU A 99 -6.05 -17.40 -5.13
CA LEU A 99 -7.19 -16.78 -5.78
C LEU A 99 -7.77 -17.71 -6.85
N ALA A 100 -9.05 -18.05 -6.74
CA ALA A 100 -9.77 -18.70 -7.82
C ALA A 100 -10.12 -17.68 -8.92
N GLN A 101 -10.20 -18.13 -10.19
CA GLN A 101 -10.47 -17.23 -11.33
C GLN A 101 -11.78 -16.44 -11.22
N ASN A 102 -12.76 -16.96 -10.48
CA ASN A 102 -14.07 -16.31 -10.25
C ASN A 102 -14.09 -15.35 -9.03
N GLU A 103 -12.98 -15.18 -8.33
CA GLU A 103 -12.89 -14.30 -7.15
C GLU A 103 -12.40 -12.89 -7.46
N PHE A 104 -12.14 -12.56 -8.73
CA PHE A 104 -11.78 -11.21 -9.13
C PHE A 104 -13.01 -10.30 -9.24
N SER A 105 -12.97 -9.16 -8.60
CA SER A 105 -14.06 -8.16 -8.56
C SER A 105 -14.37 -7.49 -9.90
N GLY A 106 -13.73 -7.84 -10.99
CA GLY A 106 -13.93 -7.22 -12.28
C GLY A 106 -13.50 -5.74 -12.34
N LEU A 107 -13.88 -5.05 -13.42
CA LEU A 107 -13.52 -3.65 -13.61
C LEU A 107 -14.35 -2.74 -12.70
N VAL A 108 -13.69 -2.03 -11.81
CA VAL A 108 -14.31 -1.03 -10.93
C VAL A 108 -14.27 0.34 -11.61
N ASN A 109 -15.41 1.00 -11.70
CA ASN A 109 -15.46 2.40 -12.10
C ASN A 109 -15.01 3.29 -10.93
N VAL A 110 -13.85 3.92 -11.07
CA VAL A 110 -13.29 4.81 -10.05
C VAL A 110 -13.91 6.20 -10.18
N PRO A 111 -14.69 6.69 -9.21
CA PRO A 111 -15.25 8.02 -9.23
C PRO A 111 -14.15 9.08 -9.08
N ARG A 112 -14.51 10.35 -9.22
CA ARG A 112 -13.61 11.46 -8.88
C ARG A 112 -13.43 11.52 -7.36
N LEU A 113 -12.23 11.17 -6.86
CA LEU A 113 -11.94 10.99 -5.44
C LEU A 113 -11.46 12.28 -4.73
N ASN A 114 -11.80 13.45 -5.24
CA ASN A 114 -11.38 14.75 -4.70
C ASN A 114 -11.99 15.14 -3.34
N GLU A 115 -12.96 14.37 -2.86
CA GLU A 115 -13.60 14.58 -1.56
C GLU A 115 -13.41 13.38 -0.65
N LYS A 116 -13.12 13.61 0.64
CA LYS A 116 -12.90 12.55 1.65
C LYS A 116 -14.07 11.58 1.71
N ASN A 117 -15.29 12.09 1.74
CA ASN A 117 -16.49 11.27 1.85
C ASN A 117 -16.66 10.36 0.64
N ILE A 118 -16.37 10.85 -0.57
CA ILE A 118 -16.43 10.05 -1.79
C ILE A 118 -15.37 8.95 -1.76
N LEU A 119 -14.13 9.28 -1.37
CA LEU A 119 -13.06 8.30 -1.21
C LEU A 119 -13.44 7.21 -0.18
N ILE A 120 -13.91 7.60 1.00
CA ILE A 120 -14.26 6.65 2.06
C ILE A 120 -15.44 5.76 1.63
N LYS A 121 -16.47 6.34 1.00
CA LYS A 121 -17.62 5.58 0.45
C LYS A 121 -17.14 4.59 -0.62
N PHE A 122 -16.28 5.02 -1.54
CA PHE A 122 -15.71 4.17 -2.57
C PHE A 122 -14.89 3.04 -1.96
N LEU A 123 -14.01 3.35 -1.01
CA LEU A 123 -13.25 2.32 -0.31
C LEU A 123 -14.14 1.34 0.46
N LYS A 124 -15.26 1.78 1.06
CA LYS A 124 -16.21 0.89 1.75
C LYS A 124 -17.01 -0.01 0.79
N SER A 125 -17.23 0.44 -0.44
CA SER A 125 -17.98 -0.32 -1.45
C SER A 125 -17.12 -1.26 -2.30
N THR A 126 -15.79 -1.13 -2.21
CA THR A 126 -14.82 -1.95 -2.93
C THR A 126 -14.05 -2.84 -1.95
N GLY A 127 -13.33 -3.84 -2.44
CA GLY A 127 -12.52 -4.77 -1.64
C GLY A 127 -11.05 -4.81 -2.08
N ASN A 128 -10.32 -5.67 -1.43
CA ASN A 128 -9.05 -6.20 -1.90
C ASN A 128 -9.24 -7.69 -2.16
N ASP A 129 -9.28 -8.10 -3.42
CA ASP A 129 -9.55 -9.49 -3.81
C ASP A 129 -8.55 -10.47 -3.20
N LEU A 130 -7.32 -10.01 -2.94
CA LEU A 130 -6.27 -10.81 -2.31
C LEU A 130 -6.52 -11.07 -0.81
N GLU A 131 -7.37 -10.28 -0.16
CA GLU A 131 -7.53 -10.30 1.30
C GLU A 131 -8.07 -11.65 1.79
N LYS A 132 -9.09 -12.21 1.14
CA LYS A 132 -9.64 -13.53 1.51
C LYS A 132 -8.60 -14.64 1.38
N ALA A 133 -7.87 -14.67 0.27
CA ALA A 133 -6.82 -15.66 0.03
C ALA A 133 -5.66 -15.51 1.02
N ALA A 134 -5.30 -14.28 1.37
CA ALA A 134 -4.29 -14.00 2.38
C ALA A 134 -4.73 -14.46 3.77
N ILE A 135 -5.95 -14.13 4.21
CA ILE A 135 -6.51 -14.52 5.51
C ILE A 135 -6.60 -16.06 5.65
N LYS A 136 -6.97 -16.76 4.58
CA LYS A 136 -7.04 -18.23 4.59
C LYS A 136 -5.70 -18.86 4.96
N ASN A 137 -4.59 -18.30 4.46
CA ASN A 137 -3.24 -18.82 4.71
C ASN A 137 -2.59 -18.19 5.96
N TYR A 138 -2.98 -16.96 6.31
CA TYR A 138 -2.43 -16.16 7.40
C TYR A 138 -3.56 -15.52 8.21
N PRO A 139 -4.25 -16.27 9.08
CA PRO A 139 -5.43 -15.80 9.82
C PRO A 139 -5.17 -14.55 10.68
N ALA A 140 -3.95 -14.34 11.14
CA ALA A 140 -3.55 -13.16 11.90
C ALA A 140 -3.86 -11.83 11.17
N ILE A 141 -3.90 -11.83 9.82
CA ILE A 141 -4.28 -10.64 9.05
C ILE A 141 -5.70 -10.18 9.41
N ASN A 142 -6.64 -11.10 9.60
CA ASN A 142 -8.00 -10.77 10.02
C ASN A 142 -8.02 -10.10 11.40
N ASP A 143 -7.18 -10.55 12.33
CA ASP A 143 -7.07 -9.96 13.66
C ASP A 143 -6.51 -8.53 13.60
N LEU A 144 -5.56 -8.27 12.70
CA LEU A 144 -5.02 -6.92 12.48
C LEU A 144 -6.10 -5.98 11.92
N ILE A 145 -6.86 -6.41 10.90
CA ILE A 145 -7.96 -5.63 10.29
C ILE A 145 -9.04 -5.32 11.32
N ASN A 146 -9.49 -6.34 12.05
CA ASN A 146 -10.52 -6.19 13.09
C ASN A 146 -10.05 -5.25 14.20
N SER A 147 -8.78 -5.35 14.60
CA SER A 147 -8.23 -4.48 15.64
C SER A 147 -8.14 -3.02 15.19
N LEU A 148 -7.79 -2.76 13.93
CA LEU A 148 -7.84 -1.43 13.34
C LEU A 148 -9.27 -0.89 13.29
N ASN A 149 -10.23 -1.68 12.82
CA ASN A 149 -11.64 -1.29 12.74
C ASN A 149 -12.25 -0.93 14.10
N LEU A 150 -11.81 -1.56 15.18
CA LEU A 150 -12.30 -1.30 16.54
C LEU A 150 -11.68 -0.04 17.17
N THR A 151 -10.67 0.57 16.55
CA THR A 151 -10.12 1.82 17.08
C THR A 151 -11.04 3.00 16.79
N SER A 152 -11.16 3.90 17.77
CA SER A 152 -12.00 5.10 17.65
C SER A 152 -11.51 5.99 16.50
N GLY A 153 -12.44 6.42 15.65
CA GLY A 153 -12.14 7.28 14.49
C GLY A 153 -11.64 6.54 13.24
N CYS A 154 -11.54 5.21 13.27
CA CYS A 154 -11.19 4.43 12.08
C CYS A 154 -12.31 4.52 11.04
N LEU A 155 -11.99 5.07 9.87
CA LEU A 155 -12.94 5.24 8.76
C LEU A 155 -13.03 4.00 7.88
N VAL A 156 -11.88 3.36 7.63
CA VAL A 156 -11.73 2.15 6.80
C VAL A 156 -10.51 1.39 7.31
N ALA A 157 -10.61 0.08 7.47
CA ALA A 157 -9.44 -0.78 7.69
C ALA A 157 -9.39 -1.91 6.66
N ARG A 158 -8.19 -2.22 6.13
CA ARG A 158 -7.94 -3.23 5.10
C ARG A 158 -6.51 -3.73 5.09
N MET A 159 -6.31 -4.85 4.40
CA MET A 159 -4.98 -5.30 4.00
C MET A 159 -4.46 -4.46 2.82
N SER A 160 -3.17 -4.16 2.82
CA SER A 160 -2.45 -3.48 1.73
C SER A 160 -1.86 -4.50 0.77
N GLY A 161 -2.17 -4.38 -0.52
CA GLY A 161 -1.65 -5.25 -1.57
C GLY A 161 -1.89 -6.73 -1.25
N SER A 162 -0.86 -7.56 -1.30
CA SER A 162 -0.89 -8.98 -0.94
C SER A 162 -0.65 -9.26 0.55
N GLY A 163 -0.55 -8.23 1.38
CA GLY A 163 -0.28 -8.37 2.82
C GLY A 163 1.22 -8.48 3.13
N SER A 164 1.55 -8.69 4.39
CA SER A 164 0.73 -8.81 5.61
C SER A 164 0.36 -7.48 6.27
N THR A 165 0.85 -6.34 5.77
CA THR A 165 0.50 -5.05 6.36
C THR A 165 -0.99 -4.75 6.18
N CYS A 166 -1.64 -4.36 7.27
CA CYS A 166 -2.97 -3.79 7.27
C CYS A 166 -2.91 -2.29 7.55
N PHE A 167 -3.89 -1.55 7.07
CA PHE A 167 -3.97 -0.12 7.32
C PHE A 167 -5.34 0.29 7.82
N GLY A 168 -5.36 1.36 8.62
CA GLY A 168 -6.57 2.08 9.00
C GLY A 168 -6.50 3.54 8.58
N LEU A 169 -7.57 4.10 8.04
CA LEU A 169 -7.66 5.51 7.68
C LEU A 169 -8.39 6.31 8.75
N TYR A 170 -7.91 7.52 9.02
CA TYR A 170 -8.44 8.43 10.04
C TYR A 170 -8.50 9.85 9.47
N GLU A 171 -9.44 10.63 9.96
CA GLU A 171 -9.54 12.02 9.54
C GLU A 171 -8.51 12.90 10.26
N LYS A 172 -8.24 12.63 11.53
CA LYS A 172 -7.43 13.48 12.39
C LYS A 172 -6.18 12.77 12.91
N LYS A 173 -5.07 13.51 12.99
CA LYS A 173 -3.80 12.98 13.52
C LYS A 173 -3.94 12.36 14.90
N HIS A 174 -4.64 13.03 15.81
CA HIS A 174 -4.75 12.57 17.19
C HIS A 174 -5.52 11.24 17.31
N GLU A 175 -6.48 10.97 16.40
CA GLU A 175 -7.20 9.69 16.34
C GLU A 175 -6.25 8.57 15.90
N ALA A 176 -5.47 8.80 14.84
CA ALA A 176 -4.46 7.85 14.37
C ALA A 176 -3.39 7.56 15.45
N GLU A 177 -2.94 8.57 16.18
CA GLU A 177 -1.97 8.38 17.27
C GLU A 177 -2.56 7.63 18.47
N LYS A 178 -3.84 7.87 18.82
CA LYS A 178 -4.55 7.09 19.84
C LYS A 178 -4.71 5.62 19.41
N ALA A 179 -5.07 5.40 18.13
CA ALA A 179 -5.17 4.06 17.56
C ALA A 179 -3.83 3.33 17.63
N LYS A 180 -2.73 3.98 17.25
CA LYS A 180 -1.38 3.42 17.38
C LYS A 180 -1.07 3.00 18.80
N LYS A 181 -1.35 3.85 19.81
CA LYS A 181 -1.11 3.51 21.23
C LYS A 181 -1.93 2.29 21.66
N HIS A 182 -3.20 2.23 21.28
CA HIS A 182 -4.07 1.09 21.58
C HIS A 182 -3.56 -0.20 20.95
N LEU A 183 -3.15 -0.13 19.67
CA LEU A 183 -2.63 -1.28 18.92
C LEU A 183 -1.28 -1.77 19.45
N LEU A 184 -0.40 -0.88 19.92
CA LEU A 184 0.85 -1.26 20.57
C LEU A 184 0.65 -2.07 21.86
N ASN A 185 -0.40 -1.77 22.64
CA ASN A 185 -0.75 -2.55 23.82
C ASN A 185 -1.21 -3.97 23.46
N LYS A 186 -1.92 -4.13 22.33
CA LYS A 186 -2.41 -5.43 21.86
C LYS A 186 -1.34 -6.22 21.10
N PHE A 187 -0.49 -5.53 20.35
CA PHE A 187 0.55 -6.10 19.50
C PHE A 187 1.92 -5.45 19.82
N PRO A 188 2.52 -5.74 20.96
CA PRO A 188 3.72 -5.03 21.46
C PRO A 188 4.93 -5.16 20.53
N ASN A 189 5.02 -6.25 19.77
CA ASN A 189 6.12 -6.53 18.83
C ASN A 189 5.80 -6.13 17.39
N ALA A 190 4.62 -5.56 17.13
CA ALA A 190 4.23 -5.18 15.78
C ALA A 190 4.94 -3.90 15.31
N TRP A 191 5.24 -3.85 14.04
CA TRP A 191 5.65 -2.61 13.39
C TRP A 191 4.39 -1.75 13.13
N ILE A 192 4.34 -0.57 13.77
CA ILE A 192 3.20 0.35 13.65
C ILE A 192 3.71 1.74 13.30
N LYS A 193 3.23 2.31 12.21
CA LYS A 193 3.56 3.67 11.78
C LYS A 193 2.29 4.50 11.54
N VAL A 194 2.38 5.77 11.89
CA VAL A 194 1.37 6.79 11.54
C VAL A 194 1.97 7.70 10.50
N ALA A 195 1.25 7.99 9.46
CA ALA A 195 1.66 8.90 8.41
C ALA A 195 0.48 9.76 7.93
N LYS A 196 0.80 10.91 7.35
CA LYS A 196 -0.15 11.75 6.61
C LYS A 196 -0.13 11.28 5.15
N ILE A 197 -1.28 11.17 4.52
CA ILE A 197 -1.44 10.87 3.09
C ILE A 197 -2.23 11.96 2.41
N PHE A 198 -2.02 12.13 1.09
CA PHE A 198 -2.65 13.19 0.28
C PHE A 198 -2.32 14.60 0.81
N SER A 199 -1.05 14.96 0.79
CA SER A 199 -0.56 16.30 1.19
C SER A 199 -0.24 17.15 -0.02
#